data_e1ab6e5eb4988a057ec91281559aba89
#
_entry.id   e1ab6e5eb4988a057ec91281559aba89
#
_cell.length_a   1.000
_cell.length_b   1.000
_cell.length_c   1.000
_cell.angle_alpha   90.00
_cell.angle_beta   90.00
_cell.angle_gamma   90.00
#
_symmetry.space_group_name_H-M   'P 1'
#
loop_
_entity.id
_entity.type
_entity.pdbx_description
1 polymer ?
#
loop_
_entity_poly.entity_id
_entity_poly.type
_entity_poly.pdbx_seq_one_letter_code
_entity_poly.pdbx_strand_id
1 'polypeptide(L)'
;MSLKGHLLSSVFLLLLTPPASSQATCTPNTYRGVCSDYGILYQTSVPRNASIALEVGFQTSPLAGKLLDLQLLNFQCGSALQAFLCAEKLPRCEANQTQTTPTEERVCKSSCQKVIDVCTPVLESAGVTFALPACDGPTDAAFGRTKPLVDDTVGGTCVKSEEELAAVVNDFPCKYPLVRNPYWPLSRGPDTCNGPCCAPCPAEELLHQPGDFDTQIRVHQIVHLVAFILCLYVVVSYAVLPGRREHPADIVLHFAIAACIWMGVSLWTLPNVRNIQCADDGVSRSNAFNNKLCGLQAAWVLLGVHATVFWGSYMIWNLHFTIVHKSTILERYKPVGLIACWGLPAILTTIAVIMNDIDASTGALCFVASDSAIKYVFGVQGVLIIPTVVANLVTFVHIARIARRASSIHSQDEPYEMDKPGSVSGASSTTISTRRQILQLVKLNWRALLLGAVFLTTYVTYFIFFQILTNAISSIKPSTPEVRGFLACMLTQPPATAHATCATRFASFMPSYAMVVAAYAVAGLVGFWVFLIFGVQRALLRDWRRLIEDVVHGLRRRKTVPVMGATGNTNLREQELGKWVQL
;
A
#
# COMPACT_ATOMS: atom_id res chain seq x y z
N MET A 1 32.96 15.72 -5.86
CA MET A 1 34.37 15.67 -5.51
C MET A 1 34.98 14.47 -6.23
N SER A 2 35.87 14.77 -7.18
CA SER A 2 36.46 13.78 -8.08
C SER A 2 37.60 13.05 -7.35
N LEU A 3 37.41 11.78 -6.99
CA LEU A 3 38.54 10.89 -6.64
C LEU A 3 39.06 10.26 -7.91
N LYS A 4 40.12 10.87 -8.43
CA LYS A 4 40.86 10.38 -9.58
C LYS A 4 41.50 9.02 -9.28
N GLY A 5 41.23 8.07 -10.16
CA GLY A 5 41.76 6.73 -10.15
C GLY A 5 43.26 6.67 -10.42
N HIS A 6 44.04 6.47 -9.39
CA HIS A 6 45.47 6.17 -9.51
C HIS A 6 45.97 5.01 -8.62
N LEU A 7 45.08 4.17 -8.08
CA LEU A 7 45.49 3.06 -7.18
C LEU A 7 45.30 1.66 -7.77
N LEU A 8 44.85 1.54 -9.01
CA LEU A 8 44.48 0.23 -9.60
C LEU A 8 45.65 -0.47 -10.36
N SER A 9 46.74 0.20 -10.60
CA SER A 9 47.80 -0.37 -11.44
C SER A 9 48.88 -1.20 -10.71
N SER A 10 49.05 -1.01 -9.39
CA SER A 10 50.25 -1.54 -8.72
C SER A 10 50.08 -2.88 -8.01
N VAL A 11 48.85 -3.31 -7.71
CA VAL A 11 48.63 -4.56 -6.95
C VAL A 11 48.37 -5.77 -7.85
N PHE A 12 47.94 -5.54 -9.08
CA PHE A 12 47.62 -6.63 -10.02
C PHE A 12 48.86 -7.25 -10.73
N LEU A 13 49.99 -6.54 -10.74
CA LEU A 13 51.23 -7.00 -11.44
C LEU A 13 52.03 -8.04 -10.66
N LEU A 14 51.81 -8.18 -9.35
CA LEU A 14 52.65 -9.08 -8.51
C LEU A 14 52.15 -10.53 -8.42
N LEU A 15 50.98 -10.84 -8.98
CA LEU A 15 50.40 -12.19 -8.92
C LEU A 15 50.43 -12.95 -10.26
N LEU A 16 51.07 -12.45 -11.29
CA LEU A 16 50.96 -12.97 -12.66
C LEU A 16 52.25 -13.44 -13.32
N THR A 17 53.28 -13.84 -12.57
CA THR A 17 54.37 -14.62 -13.19
C THR A 17 53.98 -16.08 -13.23
N PRO A 18 53.71 -16.69 -14.40
CA PRO A 18 53.51 -18.12 -14.49
C PRO A 18 54.79 -18.86 -14.13
N PRO A 19 54.75 -19.92 -13.31
CA PRO A 19 55.88 -20.79 -13.10
C PRO A 19 56.27 -21.46 -14.41
N ALA A 20 57.57 -21.57 -14.66
CA ALA A 20 58.15 -22.18 -15.85
C ALA A 20 57.60 -23.60 -16.10
N SER A 21 57.22 -23.85 -17.34
CA SER A 21 56.97 -25.13 -18.03
C SER A 21 56.95 -26.41 -17.16
N SER A 22 55.82 -26.68 -16.53
CA SER A 22 55.38 -28.04 -16.23
C SER A 22 54.41 -28.45 -17.36
N GLN A 23 54.51 -29.68 -17.86
CA GLN A 23 53.55 -30.25 -18.82
C GLN A 23 52.13 -29.97 -18.27
N ALA A 24 51.33 -29.28 -19.07
CA ALA A 24 49.97 -28.94 -18.69
C ALA A 24 49.18 -30.23 -18.51
N THR A 25 48.83 -30.56 -17.28
CA THR A 25 47.92 -31.65 -16.93
C THR A 25 46.60 -31.07 -16.56
N CYS A 26 45.48 -31.57 -17.12
CA CYS A 26 44.16 -31.17 -16.74
C CYS A 26 43.90 -31.55 -15.27
N THR A 27 43.65 -30.60 -14.43
CA THR A 27 43.34 -30.80 -12.99
C THR A 27 41.93 -30.40 -12.67
N PRO A 28 41.15 -31.21 -11.89
CA PRO A 28 39.83 -30.80 -11.50
C PRO A 28 39.87 -29.57 -10.57
N ASN A 29 39.01 -28.59 -10.80
CA ASN A 29 38.83 -27.47 -9.89
C ASN A 29 38.03 -27.98 -8.67
N THR A 30 38.72 -28.33 -7.61
CA THR A 30 38.12 -28.88 -6.35
C THR A 30 38.02 -27.85 -5.24
N TYR A 31 38.48 -26.65 -5.47
CA TYR A 31 38.41 -25.58 -4.48
C TYR A 31 37.02 -24.89 -4.57
N ARG A 32 36.31 -24.80 -3.44
CA ARG A 32 35.08 -24.03 -3.32
C ARG A 32 35.46 -22.56 -3.10
N GLY A 33 35.31 -21.75 -4.14
CA GLY A 33 35.58 -20.34 -4.13
C GLY A 33 34.62 -19.61 -5.07
N VAL A 34 34.93 -18.34 -5.33
CA VAL A 34 34.07 -17.44 -6.13
C VAL A 34 33.74 -18.02 -7.51
N CYS A 35 34.72 -18.69 -8.17
CA CYS A 35 34.49 -19.24 -9.50
C CYS A 35 33.80 -20.60 -9.49
N SER A 36 34.06 -21.46 -8.51
CA SER A 36 33.37 -22.74 -8.38
C SER A 36 31.90 -22.56 -8.01
N ASP A 37 31.60 -21.51 -7.27
CA ASP A 37 30.23 -21.15 -6.91
C ASP A 37 29.39 -20.70 -8.14
N TYR A 38 30.06 -20.34 -9.25
CA TYR A 38 29.45 -20.05 -10.56
C TYR A 38 29.53 -21.21 -11.57
N GLY A 39 29.70 -22.43 -11.09
CA GLY A 39 29.57 -23.63 -11.92
C GLY A 39 30.85 -24.04 -12.68
N ILE A 40 32.00 -23.38 -12.43
CA ILE A 40 33.27 -23.82 -13.00
C ILE A 40 33.78 -25.05 -12.26
N LEU A 41 33.11 -26.19 -12.54
CA LEU A 41 33.41 -27.51 -11.99
C LEU A 41 34.20 -28.40 -12.96
N TYR A 42 34.56 -27.86 -14.15
CA TYR A 42 35.31 -28.57 -15.16
C TYR A 42 36.80 -28.67 -14.82
N GLN A 43 37.49 -29.53 -15.55
CA GLN A 43 38.96 -29.62 -15.46
C GLN A 43 39.61 -28.39 -16.08
N THR A 44 40.55 -27.80 -15.37
CA THR A 44 41.31 -26.63 -15.85
C THR A 44 42.75 -26.96 -16.14
N SER A 45 43.38 -26.24 -17.08
CA SER A 45 44.79 -26.31 -17.36
C SER A 45 45.68 -25.68 -16.28
N VAL A 46 45.06 -24.97 -15.32
CA VAL A 46 45.74 -24.31 -14.21
C VAL A 46 46.04 -25.33 -13.11
N PRO A 47 47.32 -25.47 -12.65
CA PRO A 47 47.66 -26.37 -11.56
C PRO A 47 46.86 -26.06 -10.29
N ARG A 48 46.48 -27.11 -9.51
CA ARG A 48 45.63 -26.99 -8.34
C ARG A 48 46.07 -25.89 -7.36
N ASN A 49 47.35 -25.78 -7.06
CA ASN A 49 47.83 -24.76 -6.13
C ASN A 49 47.68 -23.33 -6.72
N ALA A 50 47.84 -23.18 -8.01
CA ALA A 50 47.64 -21.90 -8.70
C ALA A 50 46.17 -21.54 -8.83
N SER A 51 45.27 -22.54 -9.04
CA SER A 51 43.82 -22.28 -9.08
C SER A 51 43.31 -21.83 -7.69
N ILE A 52 43.77 -22.45 -6.60
CA ILE A 52 43.46 -22.00 -5.23
C ILE A 52 43.97 -20.57 -4.99
N ALA A 53 45.22 -20.28 -5.41
CA ALA A 53 45.79 -18.94 -5.26
C ALA A 53 45.01 -17.88 -6.06
N LEU A 54 44.54 -18.21 -7.25
CA LEU A 54 43.70 -17.34 -8.08
C LEU A 54 42.35 -17.08 -7.45
N GLU A 55 41.69 -18.12 -6.91
CA GLU A 55 40.40 -17.98 -6.22
C GLU A 55 40.51 -17.13 -4.94
N VAL A 56 41.52 -17.38 -4.11
CA VAL A 56 41.78 -16.58 -2.89
C VAL A 56 42.18 -15.16 -3.27
N GLY A 57 43.03 -14.98 -4.28
CA GLY A 57 43.40 -13.67 -4.77
C GLY A 57 42.21 -12.89 -5.33
N PHE A 58 41.27 -13.56 -6.00
CA PHE A 58 40.04 -12.94 -6.49
C PHE A 58 39.11 -12.52 -5.32
N GLN A 59 38.89 -13.40 -4.33
CA GLN A 59 38.07 -13.09 -3.15
C GLN A 59 38.60 -11.89 -2.35
N THR A 60 39.93 -11.74 -2.26
CA THR A 60 40.58 -10.65 -1.50
C THR A 60 40.79 -9.39 -2.33
N SER A 61 40.50 -9.43 -3.62
CA SER A 61 40.70 -8.29 -4.53
C SER A 61 39.66 -7.20 -4.36
N PRO A 62 39.99 -5.91 -4.55
CA PRO A 62 39.01 -4.83 -4.63
C PRO A 62 37.94 -5.04 -5.71
N LEU A 63 38.28 -5.85 -6.75
CA LEU A 63 37.37 -6.19 -7.84
C LEU A 63 36.21 -7.07 -7.35
N ALA A 64 36.46 -8.02 -6.44
CA ALA A 64 35.41 -8.89 -5.88
C ALA A 64 34.33 -8.08 -5.15
N GLY A 65 34.71 -7.08 -4.37
CA GLY A 65 33.76 -6.17 -3.74
C GLY A 65 32.91 -5.39 -4.75
N LYS A 66 33.53 -4.89 -5.83
CA LYS A 66 32.82 -4.18 -6.89
C LYS A 66 31.91 -5.09 -7.71
N LEU A 67 32.33 -6.34 -7.96
CA LEU A 67 31.50 -7.35 -8.62
C LEU A 67 30.27 -7.70 -7.80
N LEU A 68 30.43 -7.86 -6.48
CA LEU A 68 29.31 -8.07 -5.59
C LEU A 68 28.33 -6.89 -5.64
N ASP A 69 28.82 -5.65 -5.61
CA ASP A 69 28.00 -4.47 -5.75
C ASP A 69 27.25 -4.44 -7.09
N LEU A 70 27.94 -4.83 -8.18
CA LEU A 70 27.32 -4.91 -9.50
C LEU A 70 26.27 -6.02 -9.60
N GLN A 71 26.47 -7.16 -8.95
CA GLN A 71 25.48 -8.24 -8.86
C GLN A 71 24.25 -7.82 -8.06
N LEU A 72 24.43 -7.08 -6.98
CA LEU A 72 23.32 -6.53 -6.18
C LEU A 72 22.57 -5.43 -6.94
N LEU A 73 23.26 -4.65 -7.77
CA LEU A 73 22.63 -3.65 -8.63
C LEU A 73 21.84 -4.28 -9.78
N ASN A 74 22.44 -5.26 -10.44
CA ASN A 74 21.80 -6.09 -11.47
C ASN A 74 22.48 -7.46 -11.52
N PHE A 75 21.77 -8.49 -11.06
CA PHE A 75 22.32 -9.83 -10.95
C PHE A 75 22.79 -10.40 -12.29
N GLN A 76 22.06 -10.14 -13.39
CA GLN A 76 22.44 -10.65 -14.71
C GLN A 76 23.75 -10.05 -15.20
N CYS A 77 23.94 -8.73 -15.04
CA CYS A 77 25.17 -8.06 -15.41
C CYS A 77 26.35 -8.54 -14.56
N GLY A 78 26.22 -8.49 -13.25
CA GLY A 78 27.32 -8.89 -12.36
C GLY A 78 27.69 -10.35 -12.50
N SER A 79 26.73 -11.24 -12.67
CA SER A 79 26.97 -12.68 -12.86
C SER A 79 27.61 -12.99 -14.23
N ALA A 80 27.14 -12.33 -15.29
CA ALA A 80 27.75 -12.48 -16.61
C ALA A 80 29.23 -12.05 -16.62
N LEU A 81 29.53 -10.91 -16.00
CA LEU A 81 30.89 -10.41 -15.86
C LEU A 81 31.77 -11.36 -15.02
N GLN A 82 31.23 -11.85 -13.90
CA GLN A 82 31.98 -12.77 -13.04
C GLN A 82 32.26 -14.11 -13.74
N ALA A 83 31.24 -14.70 -14.39
CA ALA A 83 31.42 -15.94 -15.14
C ALA A 83 32.45 -15.77 -16.26
N PHE A 84 32.40 -14.64 -16.98
CA PHE A 84 33.43 -14.31 -18.00
C PHE A 84 34.82 -14.25 -17.40
N LEU A 85 35.02 -13.53 -16.29
CA LEU A 85 36.30 -13.40 -15.63
C LEU A 85 36.82 -14.74 -15.08
N CYS A 86 35.94 -15.53 -14.51
CA CYS A 86 36.30 -16.86 -14.02
C CYS A 86 36.72 -17.82 -15.16
N ALA A 87 35.93 -17.85 -16.24
CA ALA A 87 36.25 -18.70 -17.39
C ALA A 87 37.56 -18.27 -18.10
N GLU A 88 37.87 -16.95 -18.07
CA GLU A 88 39.14 -16.46 -18.58
C GLU A 88 40.35 -16.85 -17.73
N LYS A 89 40.22 -16.83 -16.41
CA LYS A 89 41.30 -17.17 -15.46
C LYS A 89 41.48 -18.68 -15.25
N LEU A 90 40.42 -19.44 -15.44
CA LEU A 90 40.37 -20.90 -15.29
C LEU A 90 39.89 -21.53 -16.62
N PRO A 91 40.70 -21.49 -17.68
CA PRO A 91 40.34 -22.01 -18.98
C PRO A 91 40.04 -23.53 -18.89
N ARG A 92 39.02 -23.98 -19.63
CA ARG A 92 38.65 -25.38 -19.70
C ARG A 92 39.77 -26.20 -20.34
N CYS A 93 39.98 -27.39 -19.78
CA CYS A 93 41.00 -28.30 -20.27
C CYS A 93 40.34 -29.64 -20.59
N GLU A 94 40.45 -30.09 -21.85
CA GLU A 94 40.03 -31.42 -22.25
C GLU A 94 41.26 -32.33 -22.43
N ALA A 95 41.31 -33.38 -21.64
CA ALA A 95 42.26 -34.45 -21.81
C ALA A 95 41.75 -35.41 -22.88
N ASN A 96 42.14 -35.22 -24.13
CA ASN A 96 41.77 -36.14 -25.20
C ASN A 96 42.68 -37.37 -25.15
N GLN A 97 42.11 -38.57 -25.06
CA GLN A 97 42.87 -39.83 -24.93
C GLN A 97 43.84 -40.08 -26.09
N THR A 98 43.70 -39.35 -27.19
CA THR A 98 44.54 -39.48 -28.40
C THR A 98 45.61 -38.42 -28.57
N GLN A 99 45.61 -37.36 -27.73
CA GLN A 99 46.61 -36.26 -27.82
C GLN A 99 47.50 -36.25 -26.58
N THR A 100 48.81 -36.16 -26.83
CA THR A 100 49.82 -36.12 -25.77
C THR A 100 49.91 -34.77 -25.06
N THR A 101 49.22 -33.76 -25.56
CA THR A 101 49.14 -32.41 -24.93
C THR A 101 47.67 -32.02 -24.77
N PRO A 102 47.23 -31.64 -23.56
CA PRO A 102 45.83 -31.20 -23.32
C PRO A 102 45.56 -29.88 -24.08
N THR A 103 44.41 -29.80 -24.71
CA THR A 103 43.93 -28.60 -25.38
C THR A 103 43.27 -27.66 -24.38
N GLU A 104 43.75 -26.42 -24.37
CA GLU A 104 43.17 -25.32 -23.55
C GLU A 104 42.08 -24.62 -24.37
N GLU A 105 40.85 -24.71 -23.91
CA GLU A 105 39.73 -23.97 -24.51
C GLU A 105 39.61 -22.59 -23.86
N ARG A 106 39.71 -21.56 -24.71
CA ARG A 106 39.58 -20.16 -24.29
C ARG A 106 38.13 -19.71 -24.33
N VAL A 107 37.86 -18.53 -23.69
CA VAL A 107 36.54 -17.95 -23.69
C VAL A 107 36.16 -17.41 -25.06
N CYS A 108 34.90 -17.55 -25.44
CA CYS A 108 34.34 -17.02 -26.67
C CYS A 108 34.24 -15.50 -26.66
N LYS A 109 34.41 -14.86 -27.81
CA LYS A 109 34.21 -13.42 -27.99
C LYS A 109 32.76 -13.03 -27.76
N SER A 110 31.80 -13.88 -28.16
CA SER A 110 30.37 -13.68 -27.91
C SER A 110 30.05 -13.53 -26.42
N SER A 111 30.70 -14.29 -25.54
CA SER A 111 30.52 -14.17 -24.09
C SER A 111 30.97 -12.82 -23.55
N CYS A 112 32.10 -12.28 -24.09
CA CYS A 112 32.52 -10.92 -23.76
C CYS A 112 31.50 -9.87 -24.23
N GLN A 113 31.05 -9.99 -25.48
CA GLN A 113 30.06 -9.06 -26.05
C GLN A 113 28.75 -9.05 -25.23
N LYS A 114 28.31 -10.20 -24.81
CA LYS A 114 27.13 -10.31 -23.94
C LYS A 114 27.30 -9.60 -22.61
N VAL A 115 28.49 -9.62 -22.00
CA VAL A 115 28.78 -8.83 -20.80
C VAL A 115 28.59 -7.34 -21.10
N ILE A 116 29.09 -6.84 -22.22
CA ILE A 116 28.92 -5.46 -22.64
C ILE A 116 27.45 -5.12 -22.84
N ASP A 117 26.72 -5.94 -23.60
CA ASP A 117 25.31 -5.71 -23.96
C ASP A 117 24.40 -5.67 -22.74
N VAL A 118 24.66 -6.52 -21.74
CA VAL A 118 23.88 -6.58 -20.51
C VAL A 118 24.28 -5.50 -19.50
N CYS A 119 25.58 -5.19 -19.39
CA CYS A 119 26.07 -4.29 -18.35
C CYS A 119 26.05 -2.82 -18.74
N THR A 120 26.26 -2.45 -20.01
CA THR A 120 26.30 -1.04 -20.44
C THR A 120 25.02 -0.27 -20.04
N PRO A 121 23.81 -0.73 -20.40
CA PRO A 121 22.59 0.00 -20.04
C PRO A 121 22.35 0.08 -18.53
N VAL A 122 22.86 -0.90 -17.77
CA VAL A 122 22.75 -0.91 -16.31
C VAL A 122 23.64 0.15 -15.68
N LEU A 123 24.91 0.21 -16.11
CA LEU A 123 25.90 1.14 -15.59
C LEU A 123 25.55 2.59 -15.95
N GLU A 124 25.12 2.83 -17.19
CA GLU A 124 24.67 4.15 -17.64
C GLU A 124 23.46 4.64 -16.84
N SER A 125 22.45 3.77 -16.66
CA SER A 125 21.24 4.12 -15.91
C SER A 125 21.49 4.37 -14.42
N ALA A 126 22.48 3.68 -13.83
CA ALA A 126 22.87 3.85 -12.44
C ALA A 126 23.85 5.02 -12.21
N GLY A 127 24.39 5.61 -13.27
CA GLY A 127 25.42 6.65 -13.19
C GLY A 127 26.72 6.14 -12.56
N VAL A 128 27.01 4.84 -12.67
CA VAL A 128 28.19 4.19 -12.11
C VAL A 128 29.22 4.02 -13.21
N THR A 129 30.42 4.56 -12.98
CA THR A 129 31.57 4.33 -13.89
C THR A 129 32.29 3.04 -13.49
N PHE A 130 32.09 1.99 -14.28
CA PHE A 130 32.79 0.72 -14.14
C PHE A 130 33.40 0.36 -15.52
N ALA A 131 34.69 0.02 -15.54
CA ALA A 131 35.33 -0.40 -16.79
C ALA A 131 34.82 -1.81 -17.16
N LEU A 132 34.28 -1.97 -18.36
CA LEU A 132 33.90 -3.26 -18.92
C LEU A 132 35.06 -3.86 -19.70
N PRO A 133 35.13 -5.21 -19.89
CA PRO A 133 36.20 -5.84 -20.63
C PRO A 133 36.21 -5.42 -22.11
N ALA A 134 37.40 -5.20 -22.67
CA ALA A 134 37.55 -4.93 -24.08
C ALA A 134 37.47 -6.25 -24.89
N CYS A 135 36.42 -6.42 -25.69
CA CYS A 135 36.22 -7.66 -26.46
C CYS A 135 37.05 -7.70 -27.76
N ASP A 136 37.40 -6.55 -28.30
CA ASP A 136 38.22 -6.41 -29.49
C ASP A 136 39.68 -6.12 -29.09
N GLY A 137 40.58 -6.99 -29.45
CA GLY A 137 41.99 -6.79 -29.16
C GLY A 137 42.69 -8.04 -28.60
N PRO A 138 44.00 -8.10 -28.75
CA PRO A 138 44.80 -9.27 -28.36
C PRO A 138 44.92 -9.39 -26.81
N THR A 139 44.83 -8.28 -26.09
CA THR A 139 45.03 -8.22 -24.65
C THR A 139 44.09 -7.18 -24.00
N ASP A 140 43.83 -7.36 -22.72
CA ASP A 140 43.12 -6.39 -21.89
C ASP A 140 43.81 -6.29 -20.51
N ALA A 141 44.65 -5.28 -20.37
CA ALA A 141 45.43 -5.08 -19.16
C ALA A 141 44.56 -4.72 -17.93
N ALA A 142 43.39 -4.09 -18.13
CA ALA A 142 42.48 -3.70 -17.03
C ALA A 142 41.89 -4.92 -16.33
N PHE A 143 41.66 -5.99 -17.07
CA PHE A 143 41.16 -7.28 -16.57
C PHE A 143 42.24 -8.37 -16.53
N GLY A 144 43.49 -8.00 -16.84
CA GLY A 144 44.67 -8.90 -16.83
C GLY A 144 44.60 -9.99 -17.90
N ARG A 145 43.91 -9.74 -19.01
CA ARG A 145 43.86 -10.65 -20.16
C ARG A 145 45.12 -10.50 -21.00
N THR A 146 45.82 -11.61 -21.20
CA THR A 146 47.09 -11.65 -21.93
C THR A 146 47.00 -12.34 -23.31
N LYS A 147 45.88 -12.99 -23.60
CA LYS A 147 45.62 -13.74 -24.81
C LYS A 147 44.35 -13.24 -25.51
N PRO A 148 44.20 -13.31 -26.84
CA PRO A 148 42.99 -12.92 -27.54
C PRO A 148 41.85 -13.87 -27.23
N LEU A 149 40.58 -13.34 -27.25
CA LEU A 149 39.39 -14.16 -27.22
C LEU A 149 39.23 -14.96 -28.51
N VAL A 150 38.52 -16.07 -28.46
CA VAL A 150 38.24 -16.90 -29.63
C VAL A 150 36.98 -16.39 -30.31
N ASP A 151 37.06 -16.16 -31.61
CA ASP A 151 35.93 -15.77 -32.43
C ASP A 151 35.09 -17.02 -32.79
N ASP A 152 33.96 -17.17 -32.11
CA ASP A 152 33.05 -18.28 -32.31
C ASP A 152 32.14 -18.13 -33.53
N THR A 153 32.16 -16.95 -34.18
CA THR A 153 31.43 -16.76 -35.44
C THR A 153 32.13 -17.42 -36.63
N VAL A 154 33.42 -17.76 -36.50
CA VAL A 154 34.28 -18.36 -37.55
C VAL A 154 34.50 -19.86 -37.31
N GLY A 155 33.76 -20.49 -36.40
CA GLY A 155 33.85 -21.94 -36.17
C GLY A 155 34.95 -22.38 -35.20
N GLY A 156 35.47 -21.49 -34.38
CA GLY A 156 36.42 -21.80 -33.30
C GLY A 156 35.73 -22.49 -32.11
N THR A 157 36.31 -23.56 -31.58
CA THR A 157 35.89 -24.16 -30.32
C THR A 157 36.33 -23.26 -29.16
N CYS A 158 35.39 -22.85 -28.34
CA CYS A 158 35.61 -21.99 -27.19
C CYS A 158 34.56 -22.20 -26.12
N VAL A 159 34.85 -21.79 -24.89
CA VAL A 159 33.93 -21.89 -23.74
C VAL A 159 32.98 -20.71 -23.74
N LYS A 160 31.68 -21.00 -23.75
CA LYS A 160 30.63 -20.01 -23.51
C LYS A 160 30.40 -19.92 -22.01
N SER A 161 30.80 -18.81 -21.39
CA SER A 161 30.67 -18.59 -19.94
C SER A 161 29.25 -18.69 -19.44
N GLU A 162 28.29 -18.53 -20.32
CA GLU A 162 26.83 -18.57 -20.02
C GLU A 162 26.28 -19.98 -19.82
N GLU A 163 26.82 -20.96 -20.50
CA GLU A 163 26.39 -22.36 -20.39
C GLU A 163 26.80 -22.97 -19.05
N GLU A 164 27.78 -22.37 -18.39
CA GLU A 164 28.30 -22.81 -17.10
C GLU A 164 27.69 -22.08 -15.89
N LEU A 165 26.93 -21.01 -16.13
CA LEU A 165 26.16 -20.28 -15.11
C LEU A 165 25.02 -21.09 -14.47
N ALA A 166 24.76 -22.31 -14.91
CA ALA A 166 23.64 -23.11 -14.42
C ALA A 166 23.82 -23.64 -13.00
N ALA A 167 25.03 -23.62 -12.43
CA ALA A 167 25.27 -23.99 -11.04
C ALA A 167 25.08 -22.78 -10.12
N VAL A 168 23.90 -22.68 -9.63
CA VAL A 168 23.40 -21.58 -8.84
C VAL A 168 24.00 -21.54 -7.45
N VAL A 169 24.54 -20.40 -7.11
CA VAL A 169 25.06 -20.09 -5.76
C VAL A 169 23.94 -20.11 -4.74
N ASN A 170 23.89 -21.15 -3.93
CA ASN A 170 22.91 -21.25 -2.85
C ASN A 170 23.21 -20.32 -1.67
N ASP A 171 24.39 -19.70 -1.61
CA ASP A 171 24.87 -18.88 -0.48
C ASP A 171 25.33 -17.47 -0.88
N PHE A 172 24.63 -16.85 -1.82
CA PHE A 172 24.94 -15.49 -2.24
C PHE A 172 24.71 -14.48 -1.09
N PRO A 173 25.74 -13.69 -0.67
CA PRO A 173 25.60 -12.73 0.40
C PRO A 173 24.85 -11.48 -0.07
N CYS A 174 23.65 -11.25 0.44
CA CYS A 174 22.94 -9.99 0.18
C CYS A 174 23.45 -8.90 1.13
N LYS A 175 23.90 -7.76 0.56
CA LYS A 175 24.27 -6.58 1.35
C LYS A 175 23.03 -5.85 1.84
N TYR A 176 23.08 -5.30 3.05
CA TYR A 176 22.06 -4.39 3.55
C TYR A 176 21.78 -3.25 2.55
N PRO A 177 20.53 -2.89 2.26
CA PRO A 177 19.28 -3.34 2.91
C PRO A 177 18.66 -4.61 2.32
N LEU A 178 19.25 -5.22 1.31
CA LEU A 178 18.69 -6.36 0.62
C LEU A 178 18.71 -7.62 1.49
N VAL A 179 17.69 -8.45 1.33
CA VAL A 179 17.54 -9.73 2.01
C VAL A 179 17.57 -10.88 1.00
N ARG A 180 17.83 -12.09 1.47
CA ARG A 180 17.90 -13.27 0.61
C ARG A 180 16.54 -13.58 -0.03
N ASN A 181 16.54 -13.90 -1.31
CA ASN A 181 15.38 -14.37 -2.03
C ASN A 181 15.05 -15.82 -1.62
N PRO A 182 13.93 -16.09 -0.92
CA PRO A 182 13.59 -17.44 -0.48
C PRO A 182 13.18 -18.37 -1.64
N TYR A 183 12.89 -17.82 -2.80
CA TYR A 183 12.46 -18.58 -4.00
C TYR A 183 13.63 -18.95 -4.92
N TRP A 184 14.79 -18.35 -4.71
CA TRP A 184 15.97 -18.62 -5.52
C TRP A 184 16.59 -20.00 -5.16
N PRO A 185 16.99 -20.82 -6.15
CA PRO A 185 17.05 -20.58 -7.61
C PRO A 185 15.81 -21.04 -8.38
N LEU A 186 14.80 -21.59 -7.71
CA LEU A 186 13.65 -22.24 -8.34
C LEU A 186 12.75 -21.27 -9.12
N SER A 187 12.69 -20.03 -8.67
CA SER A 187 11.96 -18.97 -9.36
C SER A 187 12.61 -17.60 -9.13
N ARG A 188 12.23 -16.61 -9.96
CA ARG A 188 12.69 -15.23 -9.78
C ARG A 188 12.19 -14.57 -8.49
N GLY A 189 11.14 -15.14 -7.87
CA GLY A 189 10.45 -14.50 -6.75
C GLY A 189 9.59 -13.32 -7.18
N PRO A 190 9.17 -12.49 -6.22
CA PRO A 190 8.40 -11.26 -6.49
C PRO A 190 9.22 -10.23 -7.27
N ASP A 191 8.52 -9.23 -7.85
CA ASP A 191 9.13 -8.14 -8.65
C ASP A 191 10.12 -7.27 -7.86
N THR A 192 10.12 -7.37 -6.54
CA THR A 192 11.10 -6.72 -5.65
C THR A 192 12.44 -7.43 -5.60
N CYS A 193 12.55 -8.59 -6.23
CA CYS A 193 13.76 -9.41 -6.25
C CYS A 193 14.58 -9.23 -7.52
N ASN A 194 15.89 -9.22 -7.35
CA ASN A 194 16.84 -9.25 -8.43
C ASN A 194 17.80 -10.43 -8.20
N GLY A 195 17.50 -11.56 -8.82
CA GLY A 195 18.23 -12.80 -8.61
C GLY A 195 18.12 -13.31 -7.16
N PRO A 196 19.27 -13.58 -6.49
CA PRO A 196 19.29 -14.11 -5.14
C PRO A 196 18.91 -13.11 -4.05
N CYS A 197 18.79 -11.82 -4.36
CA CYS A 197 18.50 -10.77 -3.39
C CYS A 197 17.22 -10.01 -3.71
N CYS A 198 16.46 -9.68 -2.66
CA CYS A 198 15.23 -8.93 -2.72
C CYS A 198 15.30 -7.68 -1.85
N ALA A 199 14.53 -6.65 -2.21
CA ALA A 199 14.20 -5.60 -1.25
C ALA A 199 13.32 -6.20 -0.14
N PRO A 200 13.59 -5.91 1.14
CA PRO A 200 12.73 -6.36 2.24
C PRO A 200 11.33 -5.74 2.12
N CYS A 201 10.33 -6.46 2.59
CA CYS A 201 8.98 -5.94 2.70
C CYS A 201 8.83 -5.12 4.00
N PRO A 202 8.17 -3.94 3.99
CA PRO A 202 7.64 -3.23 2.83
C PRO A 202 8.73 -2.44 2.10
N ALA A 203 8.87 -2.66 0.79
CA ALA A 203 9.94 -2.02 -0.01
C ALA A 203 9.85 -0.48 -0.02
N GLU A 204 8.66 0.06 0.18
CA GLU A 204 8.40 1.51 0.24
C GLU A 204 9.11 2.18 1.41
N GLU A 205 9.34 1.47 2.52
CA GLU A 205 10.06 1.99 3.70
C GLU A 205 11.47 2.45 3.33
N LEU A 206 12.13 1.74 2.41
CA LEU A 206 13.49 2.09 1.98
C LEU A 206 13.57 3.42 1.22
N LEU A 207 12.48 3.82 0.55
CA LEU A 207 12.43 5.02 -0.27
C LEU A 207 12.09 6.29 0.52
N HIS A 208 11.62 6.14 1.77
CA HIS A 208 11.36 7.23 2.69
C HIS A 208 12.52 7.42 3.68
N GLN A 209 12.56 8.60 4.33
CA GLN A 209 13.53 8.83 5.41
C GLN A 209 13.31 7.83 6.56
N PRO A 210 14.37 7.39 7.24
CA PRO A 210 14.25 6.52 8.41
C PRO A 210 13.29 7.12 9.46
N GLY A 211 12.26 6.35 9.83
CA GLY A 211 11.24 6.75 10.79
C GLY A 211 10.02 7.48 10.23
N ASP A 212 10.04 7.95 8.99
CA ASP A 212 8.88 8.57 8.33
C ASP A 212 7.73 7.56 8.19
N PHE A 213 8.06 6.35 7.76
CA PHE A 213 7.08 5.28 7.59
C PHE A 213 6.36 4.92 8.92
N ASP A 214 7.11 4.76 10.00
CA ASP A 214 6.53 4.50 11.33
C ASP A 214 5.68 5.67 11.82
N THR A 215 6.10 6.90 11.55
CA THR A 215 5.33 8.11 11.90
C THR A 215 4.04 8.19 11.11
N GLN A 216 4.05 7.89 9.81
CA GLN A 216 2.87 7.81 8.97
C GLN A 216 1.85 6.79 9.52
N ILE A 217 2.32 5.60 9.89
CA ILE A 217 1.48 4.56 10.47
C ILE A 217 0.87 5.03 11.79
N ARG A 218 1.64 5.64 12.68
CA ARG A 218 1.14 6.17 13.97
C ARG A 218 0.08 7.25 13.76
N VAL A 219 0.30 8.19 12.85
CA VAL A 219 -0.69 9.24 12.54
C VAL A 219 -1.97 8.60 12.01
N HIS A 220 -1.86 7.66 11.07
CA HIS A 220 -3.01 6.93 10.56
C HIS A 220 -3.78 6.21 11.67
N GLN A 221 -3.09 5.46 12.53
CA GLN A 221 -3.69 4.74 13.65
C GLN A 221 -4.43 5.67 14.62
N ILE A 222 -3.79 6.79 15.01
CA ILE A 222 -4.40 7.74 15.96
C ILE A 222 -5.64 8.39 15.35
N VAL A 223 -5.56 8.90 14.12
CA VAL A 223 -6.68 9.58 13.47
C VAL A 223 -7.87 8.64 13.30
N HIS A 224 -7.64 7.42 12.80
CA HIS A 224 -8.70 6.43 12.62
C HIS A 224 -9.26 5.90 13.95
N LEU A 225 -8.43 5.70 14.98
CA LEU A 225 -8.90 5.26 16.29
C LEU A 225 -9.80 6.30 16.95
N VAL A 226 -9.41 7.58 16.91
CA VAL A 226 -10.25 8.67 17.43
C VAL A 226 -11.55 8.76 16.63
N ALA A 227 -11.47 8.68 15.29
CA ALA A 227 -12.64 8.65 14.42
C ALA A 227 -13.57 7.47 14.72
N PHE A 228 -13.01 6.28 14.97
CA PHE A 228 -13.74 5.08 15.36
C PHE A 228 -14.52 5.30 16.67
N ILE A 229 -13.87 5.84 17.71
CA ILE A 229 -14.52 6.11 18.99
C ILE A 229 -15.66 7.12 18.82
N LEU A 230 -15.46 8.15 18.02
CA LEU A 230 -16.49 9.15 17.72
C LEU A 230 -17.68 8.55 16.94
N CYS A 231 -17.41 7.70 15.94
CA CYS A 231 -18.45 6.98 15.23
C CYS A 231 -19.20 6.00 16.15
N LEU A 232 -18.48 5.28 17.01
CA LEU A 232 -19.07 4.35 17.96
C LEU A 232 -20.02 5.06 18.93
N TYR A 233 -19.67 6.26 19.38
CA TYR A 233 -20.58 7.10 20.17
C TYR A 233 -21.89 7.38 19.42
N VAL A 234 -21.82 7.70 18.12
CA VAL A 234 -23.02 7.92 17.30
C VAL A 234 -23.84 6.63 17.18
N VAL A 235 -23.18 5.51 16.87
CA VAL A 235 -23.83 4.19 16.77
C VAL A 235 -24.57 3.86 18.07
N VAL A 236 -23.89 3.94 19.23
CA VAL A 236 -24.48 3.65 20.54
C VAL A 236 -25.65 4.59 20.84
N SER A 237 -25.49 5.89 20.53
CA SER A 237 -26.57 6.87 20.77
C SER A 237 -27.82 6.56 19.97
N TYR A 238 -27.68 6.22 18.67
CA TYR A 238 -28.85 5.90 17.84
C TYR A 238 -29.40 4.50 18.10
N ALA A 239 -28.58 3.58 18.61
CA ALA A 239 -29.02 2.23 18.97
C ALA A 239 -29.74 2.16 20.32
N VAL A 240 -29.34 2.99 21.30
CA VAL A 240 -29.83 2.89 22.68
C VAL A 240 -30.97 3.87 22.98
N LEU A 241 -30.90 5.10 22.43
CA LEU A 241 -31.88 6.13 22.75
C LEU A 241 -33.26 5.85 22.12
N PRO A 242 -34.36 6.01 22.85
CA PRO A 242 -35.71 5.76 22.35
C PRO A 242 -36.08 6.71 21.20
N GLY A 243 -36.86 6.21 20.24
CA GLY A 243 -37.31 6.98 19.07
C GLY A 243 -36.24 7.22 18.01
N ARG A 244 -35.00 6.72 18.20
CA ARG A 244 -33.90 6.87 17.22
C ARG A 244 -33.78 5.69 16.25
N ARG A 245 -34.54 4.62 16.44
CA ARG A 245 -34.59 3.45 15.53
C ARG A 245 -35.70 3.55 14.49
N GLU A 246 -36.53 4.61 14.56
CA GLU A 246 -37.59 4.85 13.60
C GLU A 246 -37.11 5.66 12.41
N HIS A 247 -37.77 5.48 11.25
CA HIS A 247 -37.47 6.26 10.05
C HIS A 247 -37.74 7.76 10.29
N PRO A 248 -36.85 8.66 9.84
CA PRO A 248 -35.60 8.46 9.06
C PRO A 248 -34.34 8.31 9.90
N ALA A 249 -34.42 8.25 11.23
CA ALA A 249 -33.24 8.20 12.10
C ALA A 249 -32.48 6.87 12.01
N ASP A 250 -33.15 5.77 11.65
CA ASP A 250 -32.56 4.47 11.40
C ASP A 250 -31.55 4.47 10.23
N ILE A 251 -31.77 5.30 9.20
CA ILE A 251 -30.79 5.48 8.09
C ILE A 251 -29.46 6.01 8.64
N VAL A 252 -29.52 6.96 9.59
CA VAL A 252 -28.33 7.50 10.25
C VAL A 252 -27.60 6.42 11.06
N LEU A 253 -28.35 5.54 11.73
CA LEU A 253 -27.77 4.41 12.47
C LEU A 253 -26.97 3.48 11.54
N HIS A 254 -27.57 3.04 10.45
CA HIS A 254 -26.88 2.16 9.49
C HIS A 254 -25.67 2.84 8.84
N PHE A 255 -25.78 4.11 8.48
CA PHE A 255 -24.69 4.92 7.98
C PHE A 255 -23.55 5.02 9.01
N ALA A 256 -23.86 5.29 10.27
CA ALA A 256 -22.89 5.37 11.35
C ALA A 256 -22.21 4.00 11.61
N ILE A 257 -22.95 2.89 11.51
CA ILE A 257 -22.38 1.53 11.60
C ILE A 257 -21.38 1.31 10.47
N ALA A 258 -21.74 1.64 9.24
CA ALA A 258 -20.84 1.50 8.08
C ALA A 258 -19.56 2.34 8.25
N ALA A 259 -19.69 3.60 8.67
CA ALA A 259 -18.56 4.46 8.95
C ALA A 259 -17.70 3.93 10.12
N CYS A 260 -18.32 3.37 11.15
CA CYS A 260 -17.64 2.75 12.29
C CYS A 260 -16.83 1.51 11.84
N ILE A 261 -17.38 0.68 10.96
CA ILE A 261 -16.65 -0.45 10.35
C ILE A 261 -15.42 0.10 9.61
N TRP A 262 -15.57 1.10 8.76
CA TRP A 262 -14.45 1.69 8.03
C TRP A 262 -13.38 2.25 8.98
N MET A 263 -13.75 3.09 9.95
CA MET A 263 -12.81 3.69 10.89
C MET A 263 -12.14 2.66 11.81
N GLY A 264 -12.79 1.52 12.05
CA GLY A 264 -12.26 0.41 12.85
C GLY A 264 -11.06 -0.32 12.23
N VAL A 265 -10.63 0.06 11.03
CA VAL A 265 -9.43 -0.49 10.38
C VAL A 265 -8.17 -0.33 11.23
N SER A 266 -8.06 0.74 12.03
CA SER A 266 -6.94 0.97 12.93
C SER A 266 -6.75 -0.14 13.96
N LEU A 267 -7.82 -0.84 14.35
CA LEU A 267 -7.74 -1.94 15.33
C LEU A 267 -6.91 -3.12 14.81
N TRP A 268 -6.88 -3.33 13.49
CA TRP A 268 -6.09 -4.38 12.85
C TRP A 268 -4.59 -4.06 12.83
N THR A 269 -4.23 -2.79 12.81
CA THR A 269 -2.84 -2.33 12.66
C THR A 269 -2.16 -2.06 13.99
N LEU A 270 -2.90 -2.03 15.13
CA LEU A 270 -2.35 -1.74 16.45
C LEU A 270 -1.24 -2.70 16.91
N PRO A 271 -1.35 -4.03 16.71
CA PRO A 271 -0.33 -4.93 17.22
C PRO A 271 1.01 -4.82 16.47
N ASN A 272 0.99 -4.99 15.15
CA ASN A 272 2.15 -4.87 14.28
C ASN A 272 1.68 -4.78 12.81
N VAL A 273 1.91 -3.64 12.19
CA VAL A 273 1.50 -3.38 10.80
C VAL A 273 2.23 -4.31 9.82
N ARG A 274 3.51 -4.61 10.06
CA ARG A 274 4.33 -5.43 9.15
C ARG A 274 3.77 -6.85 8.98
N ASN A 275 3.13 -7.40 10.02
CA ASN A 275 2.47 -8.72 9.94
C ASN A 275 1.29 -8.75 8.96
N ILE A 276 0.74 -7.59 8.61
CA ILE A 276 -0.37 -7.46 7.66
C ILE A 276 0.16 -7.07 6.27
N GLN A 277 1.21 -6.24 6.21
CA GLN A 277 1.75 -5.73 4.97
C GLN A 277 2.61 -6.73 4.21
N CYS A 278 3.25 -7.65 4.94
CA CYS A 278 4.21 -8.58 4.38
C CYS A 278 3.71 -10.01 4.50
N ALA A 279 4.01 -10.82 3.50
CA ALA A 279 3.84 -12.25 3.57
C ALA A 279 4.89 -12.87 4.51
N ASP A 280 4.69 -14.13 4.90
CA ASP A 280 5.59 -14.84 5.81
C ASP A 280 7.02 -15.02 5.26
N ASP A 281 7.21 -14.85 3.96
CA ASP A 281 8.51 -14.92 3.28
C ASP A 281 9.40 -13.68 3.52
N GLY A 282 8.85 -12.61 4.07
CA GLY A 282 9.55 -11.36 4.39
C GLY A 282 9.95 -10.49 3.18
N VAL A 283 9.62 -10.90 1.95
CA VAL A 283 9.96 -10.21 0.71
C VAL A 283 8.76 -9.88 -0.16
N SER A 284 7.73 -10.73 -0.13
CA SER A 284 6.50 -10.51 -0.90
C SER A 284 5.56 -9.55 -0.16
N ARG A 285 4.89 -8.69 -0.92
CA ARG A 285 3.74 -7.94 -0.39
C ARG A 285 2.62 -8.90 -0.04
N SER A 286 1.89 -8.59 1.02
CA SER A 286 0.68 -9.32 1.38
C SER A 286 -0.41 -9.15 0.33
N ASN A 287 -1.14 -10.22 0.10
CA ASN A 287 -2.39 -10.25 -0.66
C ASN A 287 -3.41 -11.15 0.04
N ALA A 288 -4.61 -11.30 -0.53
CA ALA A 288 -5.67 -12.08 0.11
C ALA A 288 -5.32 -13.58 0.30
N PHE A 289 -4.42 -14.15 -0.51
CA PHE A 289 -4.10 -15.58 -0.49
C PHE A 289 -2.82 -15.89 0.30
N ASN A 290 -1.80 -15.04 0.25
CA ASN A 290 -0.55 -15.29 0.96
C ASN A 290 -0.57 -14.80 2.42
N ASN A 291 -1.55 -13.92 2.78
CA ASN A 291 -1.73 -13.44 4.14
C ASN A 291 -3.22 -13.24 4.47
N LYS A 292 -3.78 -14.15 5.26
CA LYS A 292 -5.21 -14.14 5.65
C LYS A 292 -5.62 -12.88 6.41
N LEU A 293 -4.71 -12.30 7.21
CA LEU A 293 -4.98 -11.06 7.94
C LEU A 293 -5.12 -9.88 6.98
N CYS A 294 -4.30 -9.83 5.94
CA CYS A 294 -4.41 -8.84 4.87
C CYS A 294 -5.77 -8.95 4.15
N GLY A 295 -6.15 -10.16 3.72
CA GLY A 295 -7.45 -10.39 3.09
C GLY A 295 -8.64 -9.98 3.97
N LEU A 296 -8.59 -10.31 5.27
CA LEU A 296 -9.64 -9.97 6.22
C LEU A 296 -9.71 -8.47 6.50
N GLN A 297 -8.57 -7.80 6.69
CA GLN A 297 -8.50 -6.35 6.86
C GLN A 297 -9.06 -5.63 5.63
N ALA A 298 -8.66 -6.04 4.43
CA ALA A 298 -9.14 -5.45 3.19
C ALA A 298 -10.65 -5.65 3.00
N ALA A 299 -11.18 -6.86 3.29
CA ALA A 299 -12.61 -7.11 3.27
C ALA A 299 -13.36 -6.20 4.25
N TRP A 300 -12.84 -6.03 5.46
CA TRP A 300 -13.40 -5.14 6.47
C TRP A 300 -13.45 -3.68 6.00
N VAL A 301 -12.34 -3.17 5.46
CA VAL A 301 -12.25 -1.79 4.96
C VAL A 301 -13.15 -1.56 3.77
N LEU A 302 -13.12 -2.44 2.77
CA LEU A 302 -13.92 -2.32 1.56
C LEU A 302 -15.43 -2.34 1.88
N LEU A 303 -15.86 -3.27 2.73
CA LEU A 303 -17.25 -3.32 3.18
C LEU A 303 -17.65 -2.00 3.85
N GLY A 304 -16.82 -1.50 4.78
CA GLY A 304 -17.08 -0.25 5.48
C GLY A 304 -17.15 0.96 4.55
N VAL A 305 -16.17 1.10 3.65
CA VAL A 305 -16.08 2.21 2.68
C VAL A 305 -17.29 2.19 1.74
N HIS A 306 -17.58 1.05 1.11
CA HIS A 306 -18.71 0.95 0.20
C HIS A 306 -20.04 1.17 0.91
N ALA A 307 -20.28 0.49 2.04
CA ALA A 307 -21.51 0.65 2.78
C ALA A 307 -21.72 2.11 3.24
N THR A 308 -20.67 2.82 3.63
CA THR A 308 -20.73 4.25 3.97
C THR A 308 -21.22 5.10 2.79
N VAL A 309 -20.69 4.86 1.59
CA VAL A 309 -21.11 5.57 0.38
C VAL A 309 -22.53 5.21 -0.01
N PHE A 310 -22.91 3.95 0.03
CA PHE A 310 -24.28 3.49 -0.29
C PHE A 310 -25.32 4.09 0.68
N TRP A 311 -25.08 4.00 1.99
CA TRP A 311 -25.98 4.57 2.99
C TRP A 311 -26.05 6.09 2.95
N GLY A 312 -24.90 6.76 2.72
CA GLY A 312 -24.86 8.20 2.56
C GLY A 312 -25.63 8.67 1.32
N SER A 313 -25.48 7.97 0.20
CA SER A 313 -26.24 8.21 -1.02
C SER A 313 -27.74 7.96 -0.80
N TYR A 314 -28.10 6.84 -0.17
CA TYR A 314 -29.50 6.53 0.16
C TYR A 314 -30.15 7.62 1.04
N MET A 315 -29.42 8.14 2.02
CA MET A 315 -29.88 9.24 2.89
C MET A 315 -30.18 10.51 2.08
N ILE A 316 -29.27 10.89 1.17
CA ILE A 316 -29.45 12.08 0.32
C ILE A 316 -30.60 11.89 -0.66
N TRP A 317 -30.71 10.72 -1.29
CA TRP A 317 -31.83 10.41 -2.19
C TRP A 317 -33.17 10.37 -1.45
N ASN A 318 -33.22 9.82 -0.22
CA ASN A 318 -34.44 9.86 0.60
C ASN A 318 -34.89 11.29 0.88
N LEU A 319 -33.93 12.17 1.21
CA LEU A 319 -34.21 13.59 1.39
C LEU A 319 -34.70 14.25 0.09
N HIS A 320 -34.05 13.97 -1.03
CA HIS A 320 -34.43 14.50 -2.35
C HIS A 320 -35.86 14.12 -2.72
N PHE A 321 -36.22 12.84 -2.64
CA PHE A 321 -37.60 12.39 -2.95
C PHE A 321 -38.62 12.99 -2.03
N THR A 322 -38.32 13.08 -0.73
CA THR A 322 -39.25 13.66 0.25
C THR A 322 -39.50 15.15 0.02
N ILE A 323 -38.45 15.94 -0.31
CA ILE A 323 -38.58 17.38 -0.41
C ILE A 323 -38.99 17.82 -1.83
N VAL A 324 -38.36 17.32 -2.87
CA VAL A 324 -38.56 17.79 -4.24
C VAL A 324 -39.77 17.12 -4.85
N HIS A 325 -39.92 15.81 -4.67
CA HIS A 325 -41.02 15.04 -5.25
C HIS A 325 -42.20 14.79 -4.27
N LYS A 326 -42.07 15.19 -3.00
CA LYS A 326 -43.06 14.95 -1.93
C LYS A 326 -43.49 13.48 -1.86
N SER A 327 -42.55 12.58 -2.11
CA SER A 327 -42.80 11.14 -2.21
C SER A 327 -42.08 10.39 -1.07
N THR A 328 -42.80 9.46 -0.44
CA THR A 328 -42.27 8.55 0.59
C THR A 328 -41.92 7.17 0.01
N ILE A 329 -41.61 7.10 -1.29
CA ILE A 329 -41.35 5.83 -1.98
C ILE A 329 -40.20 5.05 -1.36
N LEU A 330 -39.11 5.72 -0.93
CA LEU A 330 -37.98 5.06 -0.31
C LEU A 330 -38.27 4.53 1.10
N GLU A 331 -39.19 5.18 1.80
CA GLU A 331 -39.72 4.67 3.08
C GLU A 331 -40.52 3.38 2.87
N ARG A 332 -41.39 3.37 1.85
CA ARG A 332 -42.22 2.20 1.50
C ARG A 332 -41.35 0.99 1.10
N TYR A 333 -40.22 1.22 0.38
CA TYR A 333 -39.30 0.18 -0.06
C TYR A 333 -38.04 0.07 0.80
N LYS A 334 -38.12 0.49 2.07
CA LYS A 334 -37.01 0.41 3.03
C LYS A 334 -36.32 -0.96 3.09
N PRO A 335 -37.02 -2.12 3.10
CA PRO A 335 -36.34 -3.42 3.10
C PRO A 335 -35.42 -3.63 1.88
N VAL A 336 -35.83 -3.14 0.71
CA VAL A 336 -35.01 -3.21 -0.51
C VAL A 336 -33.78 -2.32 -0.37
N GLY A 337 -33.96 -1.10 0.18
CA GLY A 337 -32.85 -0.20 0.49
C GLY A 337 -31.84 -0.82 1.45
N LEU A 338 -32.31 -1.50 2.51
CA LEU A 338 -31.49 -2.21 3.48
C LEU A 338 -30.63 -3.32 2.81
N ILE A 339 -31.29 -4.16 1.98
CA ILE A 339 -30.61 -5.24 1.25
C ILE A 339 -29.59 -4.65 0.25
N ALA A 340 -29.97 -3.60 -0.48
CA ALA A 340 -29.07 -2.99 -1.46
C ALA A 340 -27.86 -2.33 -0.78
N CYS A 341 -28.06 -1.56 0.30
CA CYS A 341 -27.00 -0.80 0.96
C CYS A 341 -26.01 -1.66 1.76
N TRP A 342 -26.36 -2.90 2.11
CA TRP A 342 -25.44 -3.88 2.71
C TRP A 342 -25.00 -4.97 1.73
N GLY A 343 -25.96 -5.49 0.93
CA GLY A 343 -25.72 -6.62 0.03
C GLY A 343 -24.78 -6.28 -1.13
N LEU A 344 -24.99 -5.15 -1.82
CA LEU A 344 -24.11 -4.76 -2.92
C LEU A 344 -22.67 -4.50 -2.45
N PRO A 345 -22.42 -3.75 -1.36
CA PRO A 345 -21.10 -3.65 -0.75
C PRO A 345 -20.48 -5.00 -0.42
N ALA A 346 -21.22 -5.93 0.18
CA ALA A 346 -20.73 -7.25 0.51
C ALA A 346 -20.36 -8.06 -0.74
N ILE A 347 -21.17 -8.02 -1.79
CA ILE A 347 -20.89 -8.70 -3.07
C ILE A 347 -19.62 -8.13 -3.71
N LEU A 348 -19.51 -6.80 -3.82
CA LEU A 348 -18.33 -6.15 -4.41
C LEU A 348 -17.05 -6.48 -3.65
N THR A 349 -17.11 -6.45 -2.32
CA THR A 349 -16.00 -6.83 -1.45
C THR A 349 -15.60 -8.29 -1.67
N THR A 350 -16.58 -9.20 -1.70
CA THR A 350 -16.34 -10.63 -1.89
C THR A 350 -15.70 -10.91 -3.25
N ILE A 351 -16.16 -10.24 -4.32
CA ILE A 351 -15.57 -10.39 -5.66
C ILE A 351 -14.10 -9.93 -5.64
N ALA A 352 -13.78 -8.76 -5.06
CA ALA A 352 -12.42 -8.26 -5.00
C ALA A 352 -11.48 -9.21 -4.26
N VAL A 353 -11.94 -9.83 -3.16
CA VAL A 353 -11.16 -10.81 -2.39
C VAL A 353 -10.94 -12.11 -3.19
N ILE A 354 -12.00 -12.66 -3.81
CA ILE A 354 -11.91 -13.92 -4.57
C ILE A 354 -11.02 -13.78 -5.80
N MET A 355 -11.10 -12.63 -6.47
CA MET A 355 -10.28 -12.34 -7.65
C MET A 355 -8.82 -12.02 -7.31
N ASN A 356 -8.45 -12.01 -6.02
CA ASN A 356 -7.13 -11.62 -5.50
C ASN A 356 -6.68 -10.22 -5.95
N ASP A 357 -7.64 -9.31 -6.14
CA ASP A 357 -7.39 -7.90 -6.48
C ASP A 357 -7.10 -7.06 -5.22
N ILE A 358 -6.51 -7.67 -4.20
CA ILE A 358 -6.16 -7.07 -2.91
C ILE A 358 -4.66 -7.21 -2.67
N ASP A 359 -4.03 -6.13 -2.28
CA ASP A 359 -2.63 -6.12 -1.86
C ASP A 359 -2.34 -5.05 -0.79
N ALA A 360 -1.11 -5.05 -0.30
CA ALA A 360 -0.61 -4.07 0.66
C ALA A 360 0.08 -2.85 -0.02
N SER A 361 -0.29 -2.51 -1.25
CA SER A 361 0.37 -1.46 -2.06
C SER A 361 0.22 -0.04 -1.51
N THR A 362 -0.72 0.20 -0.60
CA THR A 362 -0.95 1.53 -0.01
C THR A 362 -0.09 1.82 1.23
N GLY A 363 0.80 0.93 1.61
CA GLY A 363 1.77 1.11 2.69
C GLY A 363 1.22 0.95 4.11
N ALA A 364 0.03 1.42 4.46
CA ALA A 364 -0.53 1.30 5.82
C ALA A 364 -1.61 0.23 5.94
N LEU A 365 -2.22 -0.16 4.84
CA LEU A 365 -3.41 -1.01 4.79
C LEU A 365 -3.31 -2.01 3.65
N CYS A 366 -3.89 -3.19 3.85
CA CYS A 366 -4.33 -3.99 2.73
C CYS A 366 -5.62 -3.39 2.15
N PHE A 367 -5.58 -3.12 0.87
CA PHE A 367 -6.68 -2.50 0.13
C PHE A 367 -6.74 -3.09 -1.28
N VAL A 368 -7.57 -2.55 -2.15
CA VAL A 368 -7.60 -2.98 -3.55
C VAL A 368 -6.29 -2.63 -4.23
N ALA A 369 -5.74 -3.57 -4.97
CA ALA A 369 -4.54 -3.40 -5.77
C ALA A 369 -4.68 -2.18 -6.70
N SER A 370 -3.58 -1.49 -6.92
CA SER A 370 -3.59 -0.17 -7.58
C SER A 370 -4.18 -0.19 -8.98
N ASP A 371 -3.95 -1.23 -9.76
CA ASP A 371 -4.48 -1.44 -11.11
C ASP A 371 -5.99 -1.80 -11.14
N SER A 372 -6.50 -2.37 -10.05
CA SER A 372 -7.91 -2.74 -9.89
C SER A 372 -8.75 -1.71 -9.14
N ALA A 373 -8.13 -0.65 -8.57
CA ALA A 373 -8.82 0.32 -7.73
C ALA A 373 -9.89 1.13 -8.46
N ILE A 374 -9.69 1.44 -9.75
CA ILE A 374 -10.70 2.11 -10.57
C ILE A 374 -11.92 1.21 -10.72
N LYS A 375 -11.73 -0.09 -10.93
CA LYS A 375 -12.81 -1.07 -11.12
C LYS A 375 -13.66 -1.26 -9.88
N TYR A 376 -13.04 -1.48 -8.73
CA TYR A 376 -13.77 -1.86 -7.51
C TYR A 376 -14.10 -0.69 -6.58
N VAL A 377 -13.34 0.37 -6.60
CA VAL A 377 -13.52 1.48 -5.66
C VAL A 377 -13.99 2.75 -6.37
N PHE A 378 -13.13 3.38 -7.13
CA PHE A 378 -13.41 4.71 -7.69
C PHE A 378 -14.53 4.72 -8.73
N GLY A 379 -14.62 3.71 -9.60
CA GLY A 379 -15.71 3.60 -10.57
C GLY A 379 -17.05 3.42 -9.88
N VAL A 380 -17.15 2.48 -8.94
CA VAL A 380 -18.38 2.21 -8.18
C VAL A 380 -18.81 3.44 -7.37
N GLN A 381 -17.86 4.04 -6.64
CA GLN A 381 -18.16 5.22 -5.85
C GLN A 381 -18.51 6.43 -6.71
N GLY A 382 -17.85 6.63 -7.85
CA GLY A 382 -18.13 7.72 -8.78
C GLY A 382 -19.55 7.64 -9.33
N VAL A 383 -20.01 6.46 -9.75
CA VAL A 383 -21.37 6.21 -10.23
C VAL A 383 -22.43 6.55 -9.17
N LEU A 384 -22.11 6.38 -7.88
CA LEU A 384 -23.03 6.69 -6.79
C LEU A 384 -22.92 8.15 -6.32
N ILE A 385 -21.70 8.66 -6.12
CA ILE A 385 -21.46 9.98 -5.52
C ILE A 385 -21.87 11.09 -6.48
N ILE A 386 -21.55 11.00 -7.78
CA ILE A 386 -21.82 12.08 -8.73
C ILE A 386 -23.33 12.37 -8.84
N PRO A 387 -24.22 11.39 -9.11
CA PRO A 387 -25.66 11.65 -9.14
C PRO A 387 -26.21 12.10 -7.78
N THR A 388 -25.65 11.57 -6.68
CA THR A 388 -26.05 11.94 -5.33
C THR A 388 -25.74 13.40 -5.01
N VAL A 389 -24.57 13.90 -5.41
CA VAL A 389 -24.20 15.32 -5.26
C VAL A 389 -25.10 16.21 -6.11
N VAL A 390 -25.42 15.80 -7.35
CA VAL A 390 -26.38 16.52 -8.21
C VAL A 390 -27.76 16.59 -7.55
N ALA A 391 -28.28 15.47 -7.04
CA ALA A 391 -29.56 15.42 -6.34
C ALA A 391 -29.56 16.33 -5.09
N ASN A 392 -28.46 16.31 -4.34
CA ASN A 392 -28.28 17.18 -3.16
C ASN A 392 -28.30 18.67 -3.53
N LEU A 393 -27.60 19.04 -4.58
CA LEU A 393 -27.57 20.42 -5.08
C LEU A 393 -28.96 20.87 -5.58
N VAL A 394 -29.66 20.01 -6.34
CA VAL A 394 -31.04 20.29 -6.80
C VAL A 394 -31.96 20.48 -5.59
N THR A 395 -31.86 19.64 -4.59
CA THR A 395 -32.64 19.76 -3.34
C THR A 395 -32.37 21.09 -2.65
N PHE A 396 -31.10 21.49 -2.55
CA PHE A 396 -30.73 22.77 -1.96
C PHE A 396 -31.30 23.97 -2.74
N VAL A 397 -31.16 23.96 -4.07
CA VAL A 397 -31.71 25.02 -4.93
C VAL A 397 -33.25 25.08 -4.79
N HIS A 398 -33.91 23.94 -4.71
CA HIS A 398 -35.35 23.87 -4.49
C HIS A 398 -35.77 24.50 -3.16
N ILE A 399 -35.09 24.12 -2.05
CA ILE A 399 -35.33 24.69 -0.73
C ILE A 399 -35.05 26.21 -0.71
N ALA A 400 -33.96 26.66 -1.33
CA ALA A 400 -33.61 28.08 -1.43
C ALA A 400 -34.67 28.88 -2.20
N ARG A 401 -35.22 28.31 -3.30
CA ARG A 401 -36.31 28.93 -4.05
C ARG A 401 -37.61 29.05 -3.21
N ILE A 402 -37.96 28.02 -2.47
CA ILE A 402 -39.12 28.06 -1.56
C ILE A 402 -38.91 29.13 -0.48
N ALA A 403 -37.72 29.18 0.13
CA ALA A 403 -37.41 30.15 1.16
C ALA A 403 -37.46 31.61 0.63
N ARG A 404 -36.95 31.86 -0.59
CA ARG A 404 -37.05 33.18 -1.23
C ARG A 404 -38.50 33.58 -1.54
N ARG A 405 -39.31 32.68 -2.08
CA ARG A 405 -40.73 32.95 -2.34
C ARG A 405 -41.50 33.28 -1.05
N ALA A 406 -41.22 32.54 0.03
CA ALA A 406 -41.85 32.82 1.33
C ALA A 406 -41.44 34.20 1.90
N SER A 407 -40.21 34.68 1.65
CA SER A 407 -39.78 36.01 2.06
C SER A 407 -40.38 37.14 1.21
N SER A 408 -40.55 36.92 -0.11
CA SER A 408 -41.15 37.92 -1.02
C SER A 408 -42.64 38.17 -0.76
N ILE A 409 -43.39 37.13 -0.36
CA ILE A 409 -44.80 37.28 0.01
C ILE A 409 -44.94 38.16 1.26
N HIS A 410 -43.98 38.07 2.20
CA HIS A 410 -44.02 38.85 3.43
C HIS A 410 -43.64 40.34 3.24
N SER A 411 -42.89 40.67 2.16
CA SER A 411 -42.54 42.06 1.84
C SER A 411 -43.65 42.81 1.08
N GLN A 412 -44.65 42.11 0.57
CA GLN A 412 -45.78 42.71 -0.12
C GLN A 412 -46.97 43.04 0.83
N ASP A 413 -46.95 42.50 2.04
CA ASP A 413 -48.03 42.72 3.04
C ASP A 413 -47.76 43.92 3.99
N GLU A 414 -46.89 44.85 3.65
CA GLU A 414 -46.82 46.21 4.27
C GLU A 414 -46.80 47.28 3.16
N PRO A 415 -47.48 48.43 3.39
CA PRO A 415 -48.55 48.80 4.29
C PRO A 415 -49.74 49.45 3.57
N TYR A 416 -50.90 48.99 3.71
CA TYR A 416 -52.09 49.87 3.60
C TYR A 416 -52.92 49.65 4.87
N GLU A 417 -52.44 50.35 5.83
CA GLU A 417 -52.98 51.31 6.59
C GLU A 417 -54.34 51.27 7.22
N MET A 418 -54.27 51.70 8.34
CA MET A 418 -55.19 52.63 9.03
C MET A 418 -56.69 52.41 8.94
N ASP A 419 -57.20 52.25 10.14
CA ASP A 419 -58.59 52.53 10.56
C ASP A 419 -59.72 51.60 10.13
N LYS A 420 -59.85 50.45 10.86
CA LYS A 420 -61.19 50.10 11.41
C LYS A 420 -61.06 49.21 12.66
N PRO A 421 -61.56 49.68 13.82
CA PRO A 421 -61.63 48.83 15.01
C PRO A 421 -62.81 47.89 14.86
N GLY A 422 -62.57 46.61 14.76
CA GLY A 422 -63.54 45.59 14.90
C GLY A 422 -63.69 44.58 13.79
N SER A 423 -62.76 43.61 13.66
CA SER A 423 -63.12 42.26 13.22
C SER A 423 -61.95 41.27 13.45
N VAL A 424 -62.19 40.36 14.35
CA VAL A 424 -61.79 38.95 14.44
C VAL A 424 -60.40 38.60 13.90
N SER A 425 -59.46 38.55 14.79
CA SER A 425 -58.14 37.93 14.73
C SER A 425 -58.20 36.45 14.36
N GLY A 426 -58.10 36.11 13.07
CA GLY A 426 -58.06 34.71 12.61
C GLY A 426 -56.96 34.37 11.60
N ALA A 427 -56.38 35.36 10.90
CA ALA A 427 -55.56 35.12 9.73
C ALA A 427 -54.04 35.25 9.95
N SER A 428 -53.58 35.74 11.09
CA SER A 428 -52.15 36.05 11.32
C SER A 428 -51.28 34.89 11.81
N SER A 429 -51.89 33.75 12.23
CA SER A 429 -51.11 32.65 12.81
C SER A 429 -50.52 31.68 11.80
N THR A 430 -51.06 31.58 10.58
CA THR A 430 -50.64 30.60 9.56
C THR A 430 -49.33 30.97 8.86
N THR A 431 -49.09 32.24 8.60
CA THR A 431 -47.88 32.73 7.92
C THR A 431 -46.61 32.63 8.78
N ILE A 432 -46.71 32.88 10.08
CA ILE A 432 -45.61 32.73 11.04
C ILE A 432 -45.23 31.25 11.19
N SER A 433 -46.19 30.35 11.12
CA SER A 433 -45.99 28.89 11.16
C SER A 433 -45.17 28.40 9.94
N THR A 434 -45.47 28.87 8.74
CA THR A 434 -44.79 28.44 7.50
C THR A 434 -43.34 28.87 7.47
N ARG A 435 -43.00 30.10 7.87
CA ARG A 435 -41.62 30.58 7.96
C ARG A 435 -40.80 29.79 8.98
N ARG A 436 -41.33 29.49 10.12
CA ARG A 436 -40.68 28.65 11.15
C ARG A 436 -40.47 27.23 10.64
N GLN A 437 -41.42 26.66 9.92
CA GLN A 437 -41.28 25.33 9.29
C GLN A 437 -40.19 25.30 8.22
N ILE A 438 -40.12 26.32 7.34
CA ILE A 438 -39.07 26.42 6.32
C ILE A 438 -37.69 26.58 6.95
N LEU A 439 -37.56 27.45 7.98
CA LEU A 439 -36.28 27.61 8.69
C LEU A 439 -35.89 26.31 9.42
N GLN A 440 -36.82 25.57 9.93
CA GLN A 440 -36.57 24.25 10.52
C GLN A 440 -36.14 23.23 9.46
N LEU A 441 -36.77 23.22 8.28
CA LEU A 441 -36.37 22.39 7.14
C LEU A 441 -34.97 22.73 6.63
N VAL A 442 -34.65 24.02 6.46
CA VAL A 442 -33.29 24.46 6.09
C VAL A 442 -32.28 24.06 7.17
N LYS A 443 -32.60 24.25 8.43
CA LYS A 443 -31.77 23.89 9.58
C LYS A 443 -31.59 22.38 9.72
N LEU A 444 -32.52 21.58 9.23
CA LEU A 444 -32.42 20.12 9.20
C LEU A 444 -31.55 19.65 8.01
N ASN A 445 -31.67 20.34 6.88
CA ASN A 445 -31.10 19.90 5.59
C ASN A 445 -29.65 20.33 5.33
N TRP A 446 -29.11 21.34 6.06
CA TRP A 446 -27.71 21.73 5.93
C TRP A 446 -26.75 20.57 6.22
N ARG A 447 -27.19 19.59 7.03
CA ARG A 447 -26.43 18.38 7.36
C ARG A 447 -26.21 17.46 6.16
N ALA A 448 -27.25 17.25 5.36
CA ALA A 448 -27.15 16.46 4.15
C ALA A 448 -26.26 17.14 3.09
N LEU A 449 -26.34 18.48 3.00
CA LEU A 449 -25.44 19.26 2.15
C LEU A 449 -23.99 19.11 2.57
N LEU A 450 -23.74 19.28 3.89
CA LEU A 450 -22.40 19.12 4.43
C LEU A 450 -21.87 17.70 4.21
N LEU A 451 -22.71 16.70 4.42
CA LEU A 451 -22.36 15.30 4.16
C LEU A 451 -21.99 15.07 2.69
N GLY A 452 -22.78 15.60 1.75
CA GLY A 452 -22.50 15.52 0.33
C GLY A 452 -21.19 16.24 -0.04
N ALA A 453 -20.91 17.40 0.54
CA ALA A 453 -19.67 18.12 0.35
C ALA A 453 -18.46 17.34 0.91
N VAL A 454 -18.59 16.75 2.09
CA VAL A 454 -17.56 15.89 2.71
C VAL A 454 -17.27 14.69 1.83
N PHE A 455 -18.30 14.00 1.34
CA PHE A 455 -18.11 12.85 0.45
C PHE A 455 -17.39 13.22 -0.85
N LEU A 456 -17.83 14.29 -1.50
CA LEU A 456 -17.21 14.74 -2.73
C LEU A 456 -15.75 15.13 -2.51
N THR A 457 -15.49 15.91 -1.48
CA THR A 457 -14.11 16.34 -1.15
C THR A 457 -13.22 15.14 -0.83
N THR A 458 -13.68 14.23 0.02
CA THR A 458 -12.92 13.02 0.38
C THR A 458 -12.67 12.14 -0.84
N TYR A 459 -13.70 11.92 -1.68
CA TYR A 459 -13.59 11.13 -2.89
C TYR A 459 -12.56 11.72 -3.86
N VAL A 460 -12.67 13.01 -4.18
CA VAL A 460 -11.77 13.68 -5.13
C VAL A 460 -10.34 13.70 -4.60
N THR A 461 -10.15 14.06 -3.33
CA THR A 461 -8.81 14.10 -2.71
C THR A 461 -8.16 12.72 -2.71
N TYR A 462 -8.92 11.69 -2.31
CA TYR A 462 -8.39 10.34 -2.25
C TYR A 462 -8.13 9.75 -3.63
N PHE A 463 -8.98 10.04 -4.62
CA PHE A 463 -8.78 9.64 -6.01
C PHE A 463 -7.50 10.25 -6.60
N ILE A 464 -7.30 11.56 -6.44
CA ILE A 464 -6.09 12.25 -6.92
C ILE A 464 -4.85 11.66 -6.25
N PHE A 465 -4.88 11.54 -4.92
CA PHE A 465 -3.78 10.95 -4.17
C PHE A 465 -3.47 9.54 -4.63
N PHE A 466 -4.50 8.70 -4.77
CA PHE A 466 -4.33 7.32 -5.19
C PHE A 466 -3.71 7.21 -6.59
N GLN A 467 -4.12 8.08 -7.55
CA GLN A 467 -3.51 8.11 -8.87
C GLN A 467 -2.02 8.49 -8.82
N ILE A 468 -1.66 9.49 -8.02
CA ILE A 468 -0.26 9.89 -7.85
C ILE A 468 0.56 8.76 -7.22
N LEU A 469 0.03 8.14 -6.17
CA LEU A 469 0.68 7.03 -5.48
C LEU A 469 0.84 5.81 -6.40
N THR A 470 -0.20 5.44 -7.15
CA THR A 470 -0.17 4.33 -8.11
C THR A 470 0.90 4.55 -9.18
N ASN A 471 0.96 5.75 -9.75
CA ASN A 471 1.98 6.08 -10.74
C ASN A 471 3.40 6.01 -10.15
N ALA A 472 3.61 6.47 -8.93
CA ALA A 472 4.88 6.38 -8.24
C ALA A 472 5.27 4.91 -7.96
N ILE A 473 4.35 4.10 -7.41
CA ILE A 473 4.60 2.69 -7.07
C ILE A 473 4.83 1.84 -8.32
N SER A 474 4.08 2.06 -9.40
CA SER A 474 4.26 1.31 -10.65
C SER A 474 5.63 1.53 -11.30
N SER A 475 6.27 2.66 -10.98
CA SER A 475 7.63 2.96 -11.42
C SER A 475 8.72 2.32 -10.54
N ILE A 476 8.38 1.76 -9.37
CA ILE A 476 9.32 1.07 -8.48
C ILE A 476 9.54 -0.37 -8.98
N LYS A 477 10.35 -0.49 -10.03
CA LYS A 477 10.83 -1.79 -10.52
C LYS A 477 12.35 -1.82 -10.45
N PRO A 478 12.98 -2.96 -10.13
CA PRO A 478 14.45 -3.08 -10.11
C PRO A 478 15.11 -2.67 -11.43
N SER A 479 14.33 -2.71 -12.52
CA SER A 479 14.78 -2.32 -13.86
C SER A 479 14.80 -0.82 -14.13
N THR A 480 14.13 0.01 -13.30
CA THR A 480 14.07 1.46 -13.55
C THR A 480 15.38 2.15 -13.16
N PRO A 481 15.79 3.20 -13.91
CA PRO A 481 17.05 3.92 -13.65
C PRO A 481 17.09 4.50 -12.24
N GLU A 482 15.97 5.00 -11.73
CA GLU A 482 15.86 5.63 -10.43
C GLU A 482 16.09 4.63 -9.29
N VAL A 483 15.46 3.44 -9.38
CA VAL A 483 15.66 2.38 -8.39
C VAL A 483 17.09 1.85 -8.43
N ARG A 484 17.68 1.70 -9.62
CA ARG A 484 19.09 1.33 -9.74
C ARG A 484 20.01 2.40 -9.17
N GLY A 485 19.73 3.67 -9.44
CA GLY A 485 20.47 4.79 -8.85
C GLY A 485 20.37 4.80 -7.31
N PHE A 486 19.18 4.51 -6.75
CA PHE A 486 18.98 4.37 -5.32
C PHE A 486 19.81 3.19 -4.75
N LEU A 487 19.71 2.01 -5.36
CA LEU A 487 20.49 0.84 -4.95
C LEU A 487 22.00 1.08 -5.05
N ALA A 488 22.46 1.70 -6.13
CA ALA A 488 23.88 2.08 -6.28
C ALA A 488 24.32 3.05 -5.18
N CYS A 489 23.47 4.04 -4.82
CA CYS A 489 23.73 4.92 -3.70
C CYS A 489 23.85 4.14 -2.38
N MET A 490 22.91 3.24 -2.09
CA MET A 490 22.91 2.42 -0.88
C MET A 490 24.16 1.55 -0.74
N LEU A 491 24.65 1.02 -1.86
CA LEU A 491 25.83 0.15 -1.88
C LEU A 491 27.15 0.91 -1.78
N THR A 492 27.15 2.20 -2.16
CA THR A 492 28.38 3.04 -2.16
C THR A 492 28.56 3.87 -0.90
N GLN A 493 27.52 4.03 -0.08
CA GLN A 493 27.57 4.78 1.19
C GLN A 493 27.84 3.86 2.38
N PRO A 494 28.39 4.40 3.49
CA PRO A 494 28.52 3.63 4.74
C PRO A 494 27.15 3.16 5.24
N PRO A 495 27.00 1.89 5.68
CA PRO A 495 25.69 1.33 6.07
C PRO A 495 24.91 2.15 7.09
N ALA A 496 25.58 2.82 8.04
CA ALA A 496 24.95 3.63 9.06
C ALA A 496 24.23 4.89 8.53
N THR A 497 24.68 5.46 7.41
CA THR A 497 24.14 6.71 6.84
C THR A 497 23.53 6.52 5.46
N ALA A 498 23.74 5.36 4.84
CA ALA A 498 23.31 5.06 3.48
C ALA A 498 21.82 5.36 3.26
N HIS A 499 20.96 4.82 4.12
CA HIS A 499 19.50 4.98 3.99
C HIS A 499 19.09 6.45 4.01
N ALA A 500 19.50 7.21 5.03
CA ALA A 500 19.12 8.62 5.15
C ALA A 500 19.63 9.47 3.97
N THR A 501 20.89 9.24 3.57
CA THR A 501 21.51 9.99 2.46
C THR A 501 20.84 9.67 1.13
N CYS A 502 20.60 8.39 0.84
CA CYS A 502 20.03 7.97 -0.43
C CYS A 502 18.53 8.29 -0.52
N ALA A 503 17.76 8.12 0.56
CA ALA A 503 16.36 8.52 0.61
C ALA A 503 16.20 10.03 0.36
N THR A 504 17.07 10.88 0.89
CA THR A 504 17.05 12.33 0.61
C THR A 504 17.31 12.63 -0.88
N ARG A 505 18.29 11.94 -1.47
CA ARG A 505 18.66 12.15 -2.88
C ARG A 505 17.55 11.74 -3.85
N PHE A 506 16.78 10.70 -3.51
CA PHE A 506 15.72 10.16 -4.36
C PHE A 506 14.31 10.54 -3.88
N ALA A 507 14.19 11.45 -2.91
CA ALA A 507 12.90 11.90 -2.37
C ALA A 507 11.95 12.51 -3.42
N SER A 508 12.47 13.08 -4.51
CA SER A 508 11.65 13.64 -5.59
C SER A 508 10.91 12.58 -6.42
N PHE A 509 11.32 11.31 -6.31
CA PHE A 509 10.73 10.19 -7.04
C PHE A 509 9.46 9.67 -6.37
N MET A 510 9.32 9.86 -5.07
CA MET A 510 8.16 9.45 -4.29
C MET A 510 7.25 10.65 -3.97
N PRO A 511 5.94 10.43 -3.79
CA PRO A 511 5.07 11.44 -3.24
C PRO A 511 5.62 11.97 -1.92
N SER A 512 5.53 13.29 -1.71
CA SER A 512 6.03 13.88 -0.47
C SER A 512 5.34 13.22 0.74
N TYR A 513 6.11 12.94 1.79
CA TYR A 513 5.61 12.37 3.04
C TYR A 513 4.38 13.13 3.57
N ALA A 514 4.43 14.47 3.55
CA ALA A 514 3.32 15.31 3.98
C ALA A 514 2.03 15.05 3.19
N MET A 515 2.13 14.80 1.88
CA MET A 515 0.97 14.50 1.02
C MET A 515 0.35 13.14 1.38
N VAL A 516 1.18 12.13 1.66
CA VAL A 516 0.72 10.80 2.07
C VAL A 516 -0.02 10.88 3.39
N VAL A 517 0.56 11.55 4.39
CA VAL A 517 -0.07 11.77 5.71
C VAL A 517 -1.37 12.55 5.60
N ALA A 518 -1.40 13.62 4.78
CA ALA A 518 -2.61 14.42 4.57
C ALA A 518 -3.74 13.60 3.94
N ALA A 519 -3.45 12.75 2.96
CA ALA A 519 -4.45 11.92 2.31
C ALA A 519 -5.08 10.91 3.29
N TYR A 520 -4.27 10.25 4.11
CA TYR A 520 -4.78 9.36 5.15
C TYR A 520 -5.58 10.10 6.22
N ALA A 521 -5.14 11.30 6.61
CA ALA A 521 -5.87 12.12 7.55
C ALA A 521 -7.24 12.53 7.01
N VAL A 522 -7.34 12.94 5.74
CA VAL A 522 -8.62 13.29 5.09
C VAL A 522 -9.59 12.12 5.10
N ALA A 523 -9.12 10.89 4.80
CA ALA A 523 -9.95 9.69 4.88
C ALA A 523 -10.47 9.44 6.31
N GLY A 524 -9.61 9.59 7.31
CA GLY A 524 -9.98 9.44 8.73
C GLY A 524 -10.94 10.54 9.23
N LEU A 525 -10.85 11.77 8.68
CA LEU A 525 -11.75 12.87 9.07
C LEU A 525 -13.22 12.61 8.76
N VAL A 526 -13.55 11.64 7.90
CA VAL A 526 -14.97 11.26 7.67
C VAL A 526 -15.65 10.89 8.97
N GLY A 527 -15.00 10.15 9.86
CA GLY A 527 -15.55 9.81 11.17
C GLY A 527 -15.80 11.02 12.08
N PHE A 528 -14.93 12.04 12.03
CA PHE A 528 -15.16 13.31 12.73
C PHE A 528 -16.38 14.03 12.17
N TRP A 529 -16.55 14.08 10.85
CA TRP A 529 -17.72 14.69 10.24
C TRP A 529 -19.02 13.97 10.60
N VAL A 530 -19.00 12.63 10.64
CA VAL A 530 -20.15 11.84 11.11
C VAL A 530 -20.54 12.24 12.54
N PHE A 531 -19.56 12.35 13.44
CA PHE A 531 -19.79 12.80 14.80
C PHE A 531 -20.31 14.25 14.86
N LEU A 532 -19.69 15.20 14.13
CA LEU A 532 -20.12 16.60 14.14
C LEU A 532 -21.54 16.77 13.60
N ILE A 533 -21.88 16.04 12.54
CA ILE A 533 -23.18 16.15 11.88
C ILE A 533 -24.29 15.49 12.72
N PHE A 534 -24.03 14.31 13.26
CA PHE A 534 -25.05 13.48 13.90
C PHE A 534 -24.89 13.33 15.41
N GLY A 535 -23.68 13.40 15.95
CA GLY A 535 -23.38 13.24 17.38
C GLY A 535 -23.55 14.53 18.18
N VAL A 536 -23.17 15.68 17.61
CA VAL A 536 -23.23 16.99 18.30
C VAL A 536 -24.63 17.61 18.12
N GLN A 537 -25.62 17.04 18.77
CA GLN A 537 -27.00 17.53 18.74
C GLN A 537 -27.50 17.81 20.16
N ARG A 538 -28.03 19.01 20.39
CA ARG A 538 -28.64 19.36 21.71
C ARG A 538 -29.77 18.40 22.11
N ALA A 539 -30.49 17.89 21.12
CA ALA A 539 -31.56 16.89 21.37
C ALA A 539 -30.93 15.58 21.88
N LEU A 540 -29.87 15.09 21.23
CA LEU A 540 -29.19 13.86 21.62
C LEU A 540 -28.62 13.93 23.04
N LEU A 541 -28.00 15.06 23.38
CA LEU A 541 -27.46 15.29 24.73
C LEU A 541 -28.58 15.32 25.79
N ARG A 542 -29.75 15.91 25.48
CA ARG A 542 -30.91 15.89 26.36
C ARG A 542 -31.47 14.48 26.54
N ASP A 543 -31.54 13.70 25.46
CA ASP A 543 -32.05 12.33 25.51
C ASP A 543 -31.12 11.43 26.38
N TRP A 544 -29.80 11.59 26.24
CA TRP A 544 -28.80 10.93 27.11
C TRP A 544 -28.99 11.32 28.58
N ARG A 545 -29.16 12.62 28.85
CA ARG A 545 -29.36 13.10 30.21
C ARG A 545 -30.60 12.47 30.85
N ARG A 546 -31.74 12.44 30.13
CA ARG A 546 -32.97 11.78 30.57
C ARG A 546 -32.76 10.30 30.87
N LEU A 547 -32.12 9.59 29.94
CA LEU A 547 -31.82 8.16 30.11
C LEU A 547 -30.99 7.91 31.38
N ILE A 548 -29.96 8.73 31.61
CA ILE A 548 -29.12 8.62 32.81
C ILE A 548 -29.93 8.90 34.07
N GLU A 549 -30.76 9.95 34.06
CA GLU A 549 -31.66 10.29 35.18
C GLU A 549 -32.61 9.12 35.48
N ASP A 550 -33.24 8.53 34.48
CA ASP A 550 -34.16 7.39 34.63
C ASP A 550 -33.45 6.15 35.20
N VAL A 551 -32.25 5.82 34.70
CA VAL A 551 -31.42 4.71 35.23
C VAL A 551 -31.04 4.95 36.69
N VAL A 552 -30.59 6.16 37.03
CA VAL A 552 -30.20 6.52 38.41
C VAL A 552 -31.42 6.46 39.35
N HIS A 553 -32.56 6.98 38.92
CA HIS A 553 -33.82 6.88 39.71
C HIS A 553 -34.29 5.44 39.87
N GLY A 554 -34.20 4.62 38.82
CA GLY A 554 -34.51 3.19 38.88
C GLY A 554 -33.60 2.43 39.85
N LEU A 555 -32.30 2.73 39.85
CA LEU A 555 -31.34 2.16 40.78
C LEU A 555 -31.58 2.61 42.23
N ARG A 556 -31.97 3.87 42.46
CA ARG A 556 -32.32 4.37 43.79
C ARG A 556 -33.58 3.68 44.34
N ARG A 557 -34.62 3.51 43.52
CA ARG A 557 -35.84 2.76 43.93
C ARG A 557 -35.53 1.30 44.29
N ARG A 558 -34.61 0.63 43.60
CA ARG A 558 -34.17 -0.74 43.96
C ARG A 558 -33.45 -0.82 45.30
N LYS A 559 -32.70 0.23 45.69
CA LYS A 559 -32.01 0.27 47.01
C LYS A 559 -32.90 0.59 48.18
N THR A 560 -34.09 1.20 47.95
CA THR A 560 -35.03 1.61 48.99
C THR A 560 -36.18 0.61 49.22
N VAL A 561 -36.21 -0.54 48.53
CA VAL A 561 -37.13 -1.62 48.86
C VAL A 561 -36.58 -2.35 50.09
N PRO A 562 -37.16 -2.18 51.29
CA PRO A 562 -36.75 -2.96 52.44
C PRO A 562 -37.05 -4.43 52.15
N VAL A 563 -36.13 -5.29 52.58
CA VAL A 563 -36.34 -6.75 52.60
C VAL A 563 -37.46 -7.00 53.63
N MET A 564 -38.72 -6.79 53.21
CA MET A 564 -39.86 -7.30 53.98
C MET A 564 -40.08 -8.74 53.57
N GLY A 565 -40.18 -9.56 54.62
CA GLY A 565 -40.20 -11.00 54.71
C GLY A 565 -40.86 -11.75 53.57
N ALA A 566 -40.23 -12.82 53.24
CA ALA A 566 -40.70 -13.87 52.35
C ALA A 566 -42.01 -14.48 52.85
N THR A 567 -43.15 -14.04 52.30
CA THR A 567 -44.35 -14.85 52.17
C THR A 567 -45.21 -14.33 51.02
N GLY A 568 -45.33 -15.14 49.97
CA GLY A 568 -46.51 -15.16 49.10
C GLY A 568 -46.53 -14.18 47.92
N ASN A 569 -46.10 -14.61 46.81
CA ASN A 569 -46.70 -14.52 45.47
C ASN A 569 -45.62 -14.43 44.37
N THR A 570 -45.18 -15.54 43.88
CA THR A 570 -44.16 -15.69 42.80
C THR A 570 -44.69 -15.31 41.42
N ASN A 571 -45.98 -15.09 41.23
CA ASN A 571 -46.60 -14.90 39.91
C ASN A 571 -46.59 -13.46 39.36
N LEU A 572 -46.30 -12.44 40.18
CA LEU A 572 -46.19 -11.06 39.71
C LEU A 572 -44.78 -10.65 39.27
N ARG A 573 -43.78 -11.43 39.64
CA ARG A 573 -42.35 -11.13 39.35
C ARG A 573 -41.92 -11.56 37.95
N GLU A 574 -42.54 -12.61 37.39
CA GLU A 574 -42.22 -13.09 36.04
C GLU A 574 -42.85 -12.25 34.93
N GLN A 575 -43.98 -11.59 35.18
CA GLN A 575 -44.61 -10.71 34.20
C GLN A 575 -43.89 -9.38 33.99
N GLU A 576 -43.20 -8.85 35.00
CA GLU A 576 -42.38 -7.63 34.80
C GLU A 576 -41.01 -7.91 34.21
N LEU A 577 -40.41 -9.07 34.48
CA LEU A 577 -39.13 -9.45 33.85
C LEU A 577 -39.30 -9.74 32.35
N GLY A 578 -40.42 -10.28 31.92
CA GLY A 578 -40.74 -10.55 30.52
C GLY A 578 -40.83 -9.29 29.65
N LYS A 579 -41.16 -8.13 30.21
CA LYS A 579 -41.20 -6.85 29.50
C LYS A 579 -39.85 -6.22 29.25
N TRP A 580 -38.79 -6.61 29.98
CA TRP A 580 -37.47 -6.07 29.82
C TRP A 580 -36.54 -6.92 28.90
N VAL A 581 -36.94 -8.16 28.61
CA VAL A 581 -36.24 -9.07 27.69
C VAL A 581 -36.74 -8.86 26.24
N GLN A 582 -37.85 -8.14 26.03
CA GLN A 582 -38.37 -7.80 24.68
C GLN A 582 -38.03 -6.37 24.23
N LEU A 583 -37.23 -5.63 24.97
CA LEU A 583 -36.61 -4.36 24.57
C LEU A 583 -35.10 -4.56 24.37
#